data_a5f447773f387b7ba3b0e93abdbcb9f0
#
_entry.id   a5f447773f387b7ba3b0e93abdbcb9f0
#
_cell.length_a   1.000
_cell.length_b   1.000
_cell.length_c   1.000
_cell.angle_alpha   90.00
_cell.angle_beta   90.00
_cell.angle_gamma   90.00
#
_symmetry.space_group_name_H-M   'P 1'
#
loop_
_entity.id
_entity.type
_entity.pdbx_description
1 polymer ?
#
loop_
_entity_poly.entity_id
_entity_poly.type
_entity_poly.pdbx_seq_one_letter_code
_entity_poly.pdbx_strand_id
1 'polypeptide(L)'
;MSTKYIFVTGGVVSSIGKGIVAASLGRLLKNRGLKVTIQKFDPYINIDPGTMSPYQHGEVFVTDDGAETDLDLGHYERFIDINLNKYSNVTTGKIYSEVLRKERRGEYLGATVQVIPHITDALKEKIKRAATTTDSDVIITEVGGTVGDIESLPFLEALRQMKADVGAENVMYIHTTLLPYLKAAGEMKTKPTQHSVKELRGLGIQPNMLVIRTEKPAGQGIKNKLAQFCDVAPEAVIESLDVEHLYQIPLNLQAQNMDQIVCDHLKLDVPAADMTEWSAMVDKVMNLKKQVKISLVGKYVELQDAYISVVEALKHSGYANDAEVKINWVNANDVTADNVTELLGDADGIIVPGGFGQRGTEGKIQAIKYAREQDVPMLGVCLGMQLTCIEFARHVLGLEGANSSELDPETKYPIIDIMRDQIDVEDMGGTLRLGLYPSKLKRGSKAAAAYDHQEVVQRRHRHRYEFNNAFREQFEEAGFVFSGVSPDNRLVEIVEIPENKFFVACQYHPELSSRPNRPEGLYTAFITAAVENHDSK
;
A
#
# COMPACT_ATOMS: atom_id res chain seq x y z
N MET A 1 -13.87 -23.21 -15.03
CA MET A 1 -13.80 -23.67 -13.61
C MET A 1 -14.72 -22.78 -12.80
N SER A 2 -15.45 -23.27 -11.78
CA SER A 2 -16.19 -22.36 -10.89
C SER A 2 -15.22 -21.61 -10.00
N THR A 3 -15.47 -20.32 -9.77
CA THR A 3 -14.65 -19.49 -8.87
C THR A 3 -14.60 -20.09 -7.47
N LYS A 4 -13.41 -20.11 -6.85
CA LYS A 4 -13.17 -20.58 -5.48
C LYS A 4 -13.03 -19.39 -4.54
N TYR A 5 -13.52 -19.51 -3.33
CA TYR A 5 -13.61 -18.47 -2.32
C TYR A 5 -12.82 -18.85 -1.07
N ILE A 6 -11.79 -18.08 -0.76
CA ILE A 6 -10.99 -18.27 0.45
C ILE A 6 -11.23 -17.08 1.37
N PHE A 7 -11.66 -17.35 2.60
CA PHE A 7 -11.94 -16.34 3.60
C PHE A 7 -10.89 -16.39 4.70
N VAL A 8 -10.17 -15.27 4.89
CA VAL A 8 -9.12 -15.13 5.91
C VAL A 8 -9.64 -14.26 7.03
N THR A 9 -9.76 -14.85 8.21
CA THR A 9 -10.19 -14.19 9.45
C THR A 9 -9.04 -14.17 10.46
N GLY A 10 -9.12 -13.31 11.46
CA GLY A 10 -8.11 -13.26 12.51
C GLY A 10 -8.69 -13.16 13.91
N GLY A 11 -7.94 -13.60 14.88
CA GLY A 11 -8.33 -13.53 16.27
C GLY A 11 -7.17 -13.29 17.20
N VAL A 12 -7.48 -13.15 18.50
CA VAL A 12 -6.57 -12.87 19.61
C VAL A 12 -6.16 -11.39 19.69
N VAL A 13 -5.49 -10.86 18.67
CA VAL A 13 -5.04 -9.45 18.60
C VAL A 13 -5.07 -8.93 17.16
N SER A 14 -5.08 -7.62 17.00
CA SER A 14 -4.85 -6.94 15.72
C SER A 14 -3.40 -7.12 15.25
N SER A 15 -3.11 -6.77 14.01
CA SER A 15 -1.74 -6.78 13.43
C SER A 15 -1.03 -8.14 13.49
N ILE A 16 -1.77 -9.25 13.51
CA ILE A 16 -1.22 -10.61 13.48
C ILE A 16 -0.69 -11.07 12.12
N GLY A 17 -0.76 -10.21 11.11
CA GLY A 17 -0.25 -10.50 9.77
C GLY A 17 -1.23 -11.22 8.84
N LYS A 18 -2.55 -11.11 9.06
CA LYS A 18 -3.58 -11.66 8.15
C LYS A 18 -3.36 -11.29 6.70
N GLY A 19 -3.13 -9.99 6.44
CA GLY A 19 -2.91 -9.46 5.10
C GLY A 19 -1.69 -10.08 4.41
N ILE A 20 -0.59 -10.21 5.13
CA ILE A 20 0.64 -10.84 4.61
C ILE A 20 0.44 -12.33 4.33
N VAL A 21 -0.28 -13.05 5.21
CA VAL A 21 -0.62 -14.47 4.98
C VAL A 21 -1.51 -14.61 3.75
N ALA A 22 -2.56 -13.79 3.63
CA ALA A 22 -3.47 -13.79 2.50
C ALA A 22 -2.76 -13.46 1.18
N ALA A 23 -1.91 -12.43 1.18
CA ALA A 23 -1.10 -12.02 0.03
C ALA A 23 -0.07 -13.09 -0.36
N SER A 24 0.57 -13.73 0.61
CA SER A 24 1.52 -14.83 0.38
C SER A 24 0.84 -16.04 -0.25
N LEU A 25 -0.34 -16.42 0.26
CA LEU A 25 -1.15 -17.47 -0.37
C LEU A 25 -1.55 -17.09 -1.79
N GLY A 26 -1.95 -15.83 -2.01
CA GLY A 26 -2.29 -15.31 -3.32
C GLY A 26 -1.10 -15.42 -4.31
N ARG A 27 0.13 -15.12 -3.86
CA ARG A 27 1.36 -15.33 -4.64
C ARG A 27 1.55 -16.80 -5.00
N LEU A 28 1.43 -17.70 -4.03
CA LEU A 28 1.61 -19.14 -4.26
C LEU A 28 0.59 -19.69 -5.26
N LEU A 29 -0.68 -19.32 -5.13
CA LEU A 29 -1.74 -19.75 -6.04
C LEU A 29 -1.56 -19.16 -7.45
N LYS A 30 -1.13 -17.90 -7.57
CA LYS A 30 -0.77 -17.30 -8.87
C LYS A 30 0.37 -18.05 -9.53
N ASN A 31 1.39 -18.44 -8.77
CA ASN A 31 2.53 -19.19 -9.29
C ASN A 31 2.21 -20.67 -9.62
N ARG A 32 1.01 -21.14 -9.27
CA ARG A 32 0.41 -22.38 -9.78
C ARG A 32 -0.35 -22.20 -11.09
N GLY A 33 -0.38 -20.97 -11.64
CA GLY A 33 -1.05 -20.64 -12.89
C GLY A 33 -2.51 -20.21 -12.73
N LEU A 34 -3.01 -19.99 -11.50
CA LEU A 34 -4.36 -19.53 -11.24
C LEU A 34 -4.48 -18.00 -11.37
N LYS A 35 -5.61 -17.53 -11.89
CA LYS A 35 -5.99 -16.13 -11.82
C LYS A 35 -6.52 -15.84 -10.41
N VAL A 36 -5.77 -15.04 -9.65
CA VAL A 36 -6.09 -14.73 -8.25
C VAL A 36 -6.43 -13.25 -8.12
N THR A 37 -7.49 -12.95 -7.39
CA THR A 37 -7.74 -11.61 -6.86
C THR A 37 -7.88 -11.66 -5.34
N ILE A 38 -7.73 -10.50 -4.70
CA ILE A 38 -7.83 -10.39 -3.24
C ILE A 38 -8.67 -9.17 -2.88
N GLN A 39 -9.39 -9.28 -1.76
CA GLN A 39 -10.30 -8.26 -1.27
C GLN A 39 -10.13 -8.07 0.23
N LYS A 40 -10.16 -6.82 0.67
CA LYS A 40 -10.17 -6.40 2.07
C LYS A 40 -11.56 -5.99 2.51
N PHE A 41 -12.01 -6.53 3.63
CA PHE A 41 -13.20 -6.09 4.35
C PHE A 41 -12.81 -5.34 5.60
N ASP A 42 -13.13 -4.05 5.68
CA ASP A 42 -12.83 -3.20 6.82
C ASP A 42 -14.10 -2.86 7.60
N PRO A 43 -14.19 -3.28 8.86
CA PRO A 43 -15.42 -3.12 9.65
C PRO A 43 -15.65 -1.69 10.18
N TYR A 44 -14.76 -0.73 9.93
CA TYR A 44 -14.98 0.65 10.35
C TYR A 44 -16.08 1.36 9.54
N ILE A 45 -16.70 2.40 10.15
CA ILE A 45 -17.87 3.11 9.60
C ILE A 45 -17.51 4.13 8.53
N ASN A 46 -16.25 4.53 8.39
CA ASN A 46 -15.83 5.43 7.32
C ASN A 46 -16.17 4.82 5.94
N ILE A 47 -16.56 5.66 4.98
CA ILE A 47 -16.83 5.23 3.60
C ILE A 47 -15.56 4.71 2.96
N ASP A 48 -14.45 5.43 3.16
CA ASP A 48 -13.10 5.06 2.75
C ASP A 48 -12.07 5.75 3.69
N PRO A 49 -10.77 5.45 3.58
CA PRO A 49 -9.76 6.07 4.41
C PRO A 49 -9.31 7.46 3.93
N GLY A 50 -9.86 7.99 2.84
CA GLY A 50 -9.38 9.22 2.18
C GLY A 50 -9.34 10.46 3.08
N THR A 51 -10.25 10.54 4.07
CA THR A 51 -10.30 11.63 5.05
C THR A 51 -9.73 11.25 6.43
N MET A 52 -9.21 10.04 6.58
CA MET A 52 -8.66 9.58 7.86
C MET A 52 -7.27 10.15 8.10
N SER A 53 -6.92 10.35 9.37
CA SER A 53 -5.58 10.80 9.75
C SER A 53 -4.55 9.69 9.48
N PRO A 54 -3.44 9.99 8.78
CA PRO A 54 -2.36 9.02 8.61
C PRO A 54 -1.76 8.50 9.92
N TYR A 55 -1.85 9.27 11.00
CA TYR A 55 -1.42 8.84 12.34
C TYR A 55 -2.29 7.74 12.96
N GLN A 56 -3.53 7.59 12.52
CA GLN A 56 -4.45 6.57 13.04
C GLN A 56 -4.58 5.36 12.11
N HIS A 57 -4.47 5.59 10.81
CA HIS A 57 -4.79 4.58 9.82
C HIS A 57 -3.61 4.17 8.92
N GLY A 58 -2.50 4.91 8.99
CA GLY A 58 -1.38 4.72 8.06
C GLY A 58 -1.63 5.35 6.69
N GLU A 59 -0.97 4.81 5.67
CA GLU A 59 -1.07 5.26 4.29
C GLU A 59 -2.46 5.02 3.70
N VAL A 60 -2.94 5.96 2.89
CA VAL A 60 -4.07 5.74 1.98
C VAL A 60 -3.52 5.24 0.66
N PHE A 61 -3.82 3.98 0.32
CA PHE A 61 -3.42 3.37 -0.93
C PHE A 61 -4.46 3.67 -2.03
N VAL A 62 -4.01 4.07 -3.21
CA VAL A 62 -4.90 4.40 -4.34
C VAL A 62 -4.77 3.35 -5.44
N THR A 63 -5.91 2.82 -5.90
CA THR A 63 -5.97 1.85 -7.00
C THR A 63 -5.93 2.54 -8.37
N ASP A 64 -5.76 1.76 -9.44
CA ASP A 64 -5.72 2.27 -10.81
C ASP A 64 -6.99 3.04 -11.20
N ASP A 65 -8.15 2.58 -10.74
CA ASP A 65 -9.46 3.21 -10.99
C ASP A 65 -9.83 4.31 -9.97
N GLY A 66 -8.87 4.76 -9.16
CA GLY A 66 -8.98 5.92 -8.29
C GLY A 66 -9.69 5.68 -6.95
N ALA A 67 -9.84 4.44 -6.52
CA ALA A 67 -10.35 4.17 -5.18
C ALA A 67 -9.29 4.46 -4.11
N GLU A 68 -9.66 5.23 -3.09
CA GLU A 68 -8.89 5.39 -1.86
C GLU A 68 -9.18 4.19 -0.95
N THR A 69 -8.13 3.50 -0.52
CA THR A 69 -8.25 2.19 0.13
C THR A 69 -7.28 2.03 1.29
N ASP A 70 -7.47 0.97 2.06
CA ASP A 70 -6.58 0.55 3.14
C ASP A 70 -5.17 0.21 2.63
N LEU A 71 -4.17 0.43 3.48
CA LEU A 71 -2.74 0.17 3.17
C LEU A 71 -2.44 -1.31 2.85
N ASP A 72 -3.26 -2.24 3.34
CA ASP A 72 -3.09 -3.67 3.05
C ASP A 72 -3.19 -3.98 1.56
N LEU A 73 -3.94 -3.17 0.78
CA LEU A 73 -3.98 -3.34 -0.67
C LEU A 73 -2.61 -3.17 -1.32
N GLY A 74 -1.78 -2.30 -0.76
CA GLY A 74 -0.37 -2.18 -1.16
C GLY A 74 0.41 -3.48 -0.95
N HIS A 75 0.24 -4.13 0.20
CA HIS A 75 0.84 -5.45 0.44
C HIS A 75 0.35 -6.49 -0.56
N TYR A 76 -0.96 -6.52 -0.83
CA TYR A 76 -1.54 -7.47 -1.78
C TYR A 76 -0.95 -7.30 -3.17
N GLU A 77 -0.89 -6.07 -3.67
CA GLU A 77 -0.33 -5.77 -4.98
C GLU A 77 1.17 -6.11 -5.06
N ARG A 78 1.94 -5.81 -4.01
CA ARG A 78 3.39 -6.13 -3.94
C ARG A 78 3.67 -7.62 -3.94
N PHE A 79 2.91 -8.40 -3.16
CA PHE A 79 3.11 -9.84 -3.04
C PHE A 79 2.58 -10.60 -4.26
N ILE A 80 1.35 -10.32 -4.70
CA ILE A 80 0.70 -11.08 -5.77
C ILE A 80 1.14 -10.58 -7.15
N ASP A 81 1.63 -9.33 -7.24
CA ASP A 81 1.95 -8.64 -8.50
C ASP A 81 0.74 -8.59 -9.43
N ILE A 82 -0.34 -8.03 -8.91
CA ILE A 82 -1.57 -7.69 -9.62
C ILE A 82 -1.91 -6.23 -9.35
N ASN A 83 -2.80 -5.64 -10.16
CA ASN A 83 -3.40 -4.37 -9.87
C ASN A 83 -4.83 -4.57 -9.38
N LEU A 84 -5.16 -3.97 -8.25
CA LEU A 84 -6.47 -4.03 -7.62
C LEU A 84 -7.37 -2.88 -8.09
N ASN A 85 -8.65 -2.97 -7.76
CA ASN A 85 -9.67 -2.01 -8.17
C ASN A 85 -10.62 -1.67 -7.01
N LYS A 86 -11.59 -0.78 -7.25
CA LYS A 86 -12.57 -0.32 -6.27
C LYS A 86 -13.39 -1.43 -5.57
N TYR A 87 -13.46 -2.63 -6.12
CA TYR A 87 -14.13 -3.77 -5.49
C TYR A 87 -13.22 -4.52 -4.51
N SER A 88 -11.93 -4.20 -4.51
CA SER A 88 -10.94 -4.86 -3.65
C SER A 88 -10.93 -4.33 -2.21
N ASN A 89 -11.62 -3.20 -1.92
CA ASN A 89 -11.78 -2.70 -0.55
C ASN A 89 -13.23 -2.34 -0.25
N VAL A 90 -13.79 -2.97 0.77
CA VAL A 90 -15.19 -2.82 1.18
C VAL A 90 -15.22 -2.45 2.67
N THR A 91 -15.83 -1.30 2.99
CA THR A 91 -16.00 -0.82 4.36
C THR A 91 -17.45 -0.94 4.80
N THR A 92 -17.69 -0.96 6.11
CA THR A 92 -19.05 -0.85 6.66
C THR A 92 -19.77 0.37 6.10
N GLY A 93 -19.09 1.54 6.07
CA GLY A 93 -19.67 2.78 5.57
C GLY A 93 -20.15 2.69 4.13
N LYS A 94 -19.35 2.10 3.22
CA LYS A 94 -19.76 1.88 1.82
C LYS A 94 -21.02 1.04 1.72
N ILE A 95 -21.10 -0.07 2.46
CA ILE A 95 -22.24 -1.00 2.40
C ILE A 95 -23.51 -0.36 2.95
N TYR A 96 -23.43 0.23 4.15
CA TYR A 96 -24.61 0.85 4.77
C TYR A 96 -25.09 2.06 3.97
N SER A 97 -24.19 2.90 3.47
CA SER A 97 -24.54 4.03 2.59
C SER A 97 -25.25 3.57 1.31
N GLU A 98 -24.79 2.47 0.70
CA GLU A 98 -25.45 1.90 -0.48
C GLU A 98 -26.85 1.37 -0.16
N VAL A 99 -27.00 0.60 0.91
CA VAL A 99 -28.28 0.02 1.32
C VAL A 99 -29.28 1.12 1.73
N LEU A 100 -28.86 2.12 2.51
CA LEU A 100 -29.71 3.25 2.91
C LEU A 100 -30.14 4.09 1.69
N ARG A 101 -29.26 4.29 0.70
CA ARG A 101 -29.62 4.98 -0.54
C ARG A 101 -30.64 4.21 -1.36
N LYS A 102 -30.52 2.88 -1.45
CA LYS A 102 -31.52 2.00 -2.10
C LYS A 102 -32.86 2.09 -1.38
N GLU A 103 -32.85 2.09 -0.04
CA GLU A 103 -34.04 2.25 0.78
C GLU A 103 -34.73 3.59 0.47
N ARG A 104 -34.00 4.71 0.51
CA ARG A 104 -34.55 6.04 0.18
C ARG A 104 -35.13 6.16 -1.22
N ARG A 105 -34.66 5.36 -2.18
CA ARG A 105 -35.19 5.28 -3.55
C ARG A 105 -36.37 4.32 -3.70
N GLY A 106 -36.78 3.63 -2.63
CA GLY A 106 -37.87 2.66 -2.66
C GLY A 106 -37.55 1.34 -3.35
N GLU A 107 -36.27 1.03 -3.56
CA GLU A 107 -35.85 -0.18 -4.28
C GLU A 107 -36.21 -1.48 -3.52
N TYR A 108 -36.48 -1.41 -2.22
CA TYR A 108 -36.94 -2.56 -1.42
C TYR A 108 -38.44 -2.69 -1.33
N LEU A 109 -39.21 -1.94 -2.12
CA LEU A 109 -40.67 -2.10 -2.30
C LEU A 109 -41.47 -2.12 -0.97
N GLY A 110 -41.04 -1.35 0.03
CA GLY A 110 -41.71 -1.27 1.33
C GLY A 110 -41.33 -2.34 2.35
N ALA A 111 -40.33 -3.19 2.02
CA ALA A 111 -39.85 -4.19 2.98
C ALA A 111 -39.13 -3.52 4.15
N THR A 112 -39.18 -4.13 5.34
CA THR A 112 -38.33 -3.73 6.48
C THR A 112 -36.87 -4.09 6.17
N VAL A 113 -36.02 -3.11 6.03
CA VAL A 113 -34.58 -3.31 5.73
C VAL A 113 -33.83 -3.66 7.01
N GLN A 114 -33.12 -4.77 7.02
CA GLN A 114 -32.42 -5.34 8.19
C GLN A 114 -30.99 -5.75 7.82
N VAL A 115 -30.14 -6.03 8.82
CA VAL A 115 -28.79 -6.54 8.59
C VAL A 115 -28.83 -7.83 7.78
N ILE A 116 -29.68 -8.79 8.20
CA ILE A 116 -29.99 -9.99 7.42
C ILE A 116 -31.41 -9.80 6.84
N PRO A 117 -31.61 -9.90 5.52
CA PRO A 117 -30.61 -10.26 4.49
C PRO A 117 -29.90 -9.06 3.83
N HIS A 118 -30.35 -7.81 4.00
CA HIS A 118 -30.02 -6.70 3.09
C HIS A 118 -28.53 -6.30 3.13
N ILE A 119 -27.94 -6.18 4.33
CA ILE A 119 -26.50 -5.89 4.48
C ILE A 119 -25.67 -7.11 4.08
N THR A 120 -26.05 -8.31 4.52
CA THR A 120 -25.32 -9.53 4.19
C THR A 120 -25.35 -9.83 2.70
N ASP A 121 -26.47 -9.62 2.01
CA ASP A 121 -26.59 -9.79 0.56
C ASP A 121 -25.74 -8.76 -0.20
N ALA A 122 -25.72 -7.50 0.26
CA ALA A 122 -24.85 -6.48 -0.32
C ALA A 122 -23.37 -6.85 -0.19
N LEU A 123 -22.93 -7.38 0.97
CA LEU A 123 -21.58 -7.89 1.19
C LEU A 123 -21.24 -9.05 0.26
N LYS A 124 -22.12 -10.06 0.18
CA LYS A 124 -21.95 -11.23 -0.71
C LYS A 124 -21.87 -10.81 -2.19
N GLU A 125 -22.69 -9.82 -2.59
CA GLU A 125 -22.60 -9.24 -3.94
C GLU A 125 -21.24 -8.64 -4.23
N LYS A 126 -20.63 -7.90 -3.27
CA LYS A 126 -19.27 -7.34 -3.45
C LYS A 126 -18.23 -8.43 -3.64
N ILE A 127 -18.32 -9.55 -2.91
CA ILE A 127 -17.40 -10.69 -3.08
C ILE A 127 -17.55 -11.27 -4.51
N LYS A 128 -18.78 -11.57 -4.92
CA LYS A 128 -19.05 -12.14 -6.25
C LYS A 128 -18.64 -11.18 -7.37
N ARG A 129 -18.86 -9.86 -7.17
CA ARG A 129 -18.48 -8.83 -8.16
C ARG A 129 -16.97 -8.68 -8.28
N ALA A 130 -16.22 -8.71 -7.19
CA ALA A 130 -14.76 -8.67 -7.24
C ALA A 130 -14.19 -9.85 -8.05
N ALA A 131 -14.74 -11.06 -7.85
CA ALA A 131 -14.34 -12.24 -8.60
C ALA A 131 -14.68 -12.15 -10.10
N THR A 132 -15.89 -11.67 -10.44
CA THR A 132 -16.36 -11.61 -11.84
C THR A 132 -15.69 -10.49 -12.64
N THR A 133 -15.43 -9.33 -12.04
CA THR A 133 -14.77 -8.21 -12.73
C THR A 133 -13.30 -8.46 -13.06
N THR A 134 -12.67 -9.37 -12.34
CA THR A 134 -11.26 -9.76 -12.56
C THR A 134 -11.11 -11.12 -13.28
N ASP A 135 -12.22 -11.76 -13.63
CA ASP A 135 -12.23 -13.12 -14.24
C ASP A 135 -11.35 -14.09 -13.46
N SER A 136 -11.46 -14.08 -12.12
CA SER A 136 -10.56 -14.82 -11.24
C SER A 136 -11.05 -16.25 -11.00
N ASP A 137 -10.10 -17.20 -10.99
CA ASP A 137 -10.31 -18.59 -10.58
C ASP A 137 -10.48 -18.67 -9.06
N VAL A 138 -9.72 -17.83 -8.32
CA VAL A 138 -9.72 -17.77 -6.85
C VAL A 138 -9.84 -16.33 -6.39
N ILE A 139 -10.74 -16.08 -5.45
CA ILE A 139 -10.81 -14.83 -4.68
C ILE A 139 -10.47 -15.10 -3.22
N ILE A 140 -9.55 -14.31 -2.68
CA ILE A 140 -9.21 -14.31 -1.26
C ILE A 140 -9.86 -13.07 -0.63
N THR A 141 -10.72 -13.23 0.37
CA THR A 141 -11.31 -12.11 1.11
C THR A 141 -10.75 -12.12 2.53
N GLU A 142 -10.01 -11.09 2.89
CA GLU A 142 -9.50 -10.88 4.25
C GLU A 142 -10.45 -9.97 5.02
N VAL A 143 -10.83 -10.38 6.24
CA VAL A 143 -11.64 -9.56 7.14
C VAL A 143 -10.75 -8.85 8.14
N GLY A 144 -10.81 -7.52 8.14
CA GLY A 144 -10.18 -6.66 9.14
C GLY A 144 -10.77 -6.86 10.53
N GLY A 145 -10.07 -6.37 11.55
CA GLY A 145 -10.45 -6.53 12.95
C GLY A 145 -10.17 -7.94 13.50
N THR A 146 -10.78 -8.22 14.61
CA THR A 146 -10.59 -9.46 15.39
C THR A 146 -11.92 -10.18 15.56
N VAL A 147 -11.94 -11.49 15.41
CA VAL A 147 -13.16 -12.29 15.68
C VAL A 147 -13.59 -12.07 17.12
N GLY A 148 -14.83 -11.64 17.31
CA GLY A 148 -15.40 -11.19 18.59
C GLY A 148 -15.71 -9.69 18.61
N ASP A 149 -15.13 -8.89 17.70
CA ASP A 149 -15.47 -7.47 17.55
C ASP A 149 -16.90 -7.31 17.03
N ILE A 150 -17.66 -6.39 17.63
CA ILE A 150 -19.09 -6.16 17.30
C ILE A 150 -19.25 -5.73 15.83
N GLU A 151 -18.38 -4.85 15.36
CA GLU A 151 -18.40 -4.28 14.02
C GLU A 151 -18.14 -5.31 12.93
N SER A 152 -17.47 -6.41 13.23
CA SER A 152 -17.14 -7.47 12.27
C SER A 152 -18.29 -8.45 12.05
N LEU A 153 -19.31 -8.48 12.91
CA LEU A 153 -20.38 -9.48 12.88
C LEU A 153 -21.13 -9.56 11.54
N PRO A 154 -21.55 -8.46 10.88
CA PRO A 154 -22.24 -8.54 9.58
C PRO A 154 -21.36 -9.16 8.48
N PHE A 155 -20.05 -8.90 8.52
CA PHE A 155 -19.09 -9.47 7.58
C PHE A 155 -18.97 -10.98 7.78
N LEU A 156 -18.73 -11.42 9.02
CA LEU A 156 -18.62 -12.85 9.34
C LEU A 156 -19.90 -13.62 9.02
N GLU A 157 -21.07 -13.02 9.26
CA GLU A 157 -22.37 -13.61 8.89
C GLU A 157 -22.50 -13.74 7.36
N ALA A 158 -22.09 -12.74 6.58
CA ALA A 158 -22.07 -12.83 5.13
C ALA A 158 -21.14 -13.96 4.63
N LEU A 159 -19.95 -14.10 5.22
CA LEU A 159 -19.02 -15.17 4.88
C LEU A 159 -19.60 -16.55 5.21
N ARG A 160 -20.29 -16.69 6.36
CA ARG A 160 -20.97 -17.94 6.72
C ARG A 160 -22.03 -18.33 5.69
N GLN A 161 -22.82 -17.35 5.22
CA GLN A 161 -23.86 -17.55 4.21
C GLN A 161 -23.27 -17.91 2.84
N MET A 162 -22.11 -17.39 2.46
CA MET A 162 -21.45 -17.69 1.18
C MET A 162 -21.31 -19.20 0.93
N LYS A 163 -21.06 -20.00 1.98
CA LYS A 163 -20.96 -21.46 1.86
C LYS A 163 -22.24 -22.10 1.31
N ALA A 164 -23.40 -21.59 1.71
CA ALA A 164 -24.67 -22.06 1.19
C ALA A 164 -24.96 -21.55 -0.24
N ASP A 165 -24.51 -20.30 -0.53
CA ASP A 165 -24.75 -19.67 -1.84
C ASP A 165 -23.96 -20.33 -2.98
N VAL A 166 -22.68 -20.70 -2.73
CA VAL A 166 -21.76 -21.14 -3.79
C VAL A 166 -21.36 -22.61 -3.70
N GLY A 167 -21.82 -23.32 -2.66
CA GLY A 167 -21.44 -24.71 -2.38
C GLY A 167 -20.21 -24.83 -1.48
N ALA A 168 -20.26 -25.78 -0.55
CA ALA A 168 -19.22 -25.99 0.46
C ALA A 168 -17.85 -26.34 -0.15
N GLU A 169 -17.84 -27.03 -1.28
CA GLU A 169 -16.65 -27.44 -2.03
C GLU A 169 -15.93 -26.27 -2.74
N ASN A 170 -16.55 -25.09 -2.76
CA ASN A 170 -16.00 -23.88 -3.37
C ASN A 170 -15.52 -22.88 -2.32
N VAL A 171 -15.61 -23.20 -1.02
CA VAL A 171 -15.28 -22.28 0.09
C VAL A 171 -14.26 -22.88 1.02
N MET A 172 -13.29 -22.08 1.42
CA MET A 172 -12.31 -22.42 2.46
C MET A 172 -12.19 -21.28 3.47
N TYR A 173 -12.18 -21.63 4.76
CA TYR A 173 -11.96 -20.69 5.86
C TYR A 173 -10.58 -20.90 6.47
N ILE A 174 -9.77 -19.85 6.47
CA ILE A 174 -8.44 -19.78 7.09
C ILE A 174 -8.54 -18.84 8.28
N HIS A 175 -8.08 -19.28 9.44
CA HIS A 175 -8.08 -18.46 10.65
C HIS A 175 -6.68 -18.22 11.15
N THR A 176 -6.27 -16.94 11.17
CA THR A 176 -4.95 -16.52 11.65
C THR A 176 -5.02 -16.16 13.13
N THR A 177 -4.12 -16.70 13.95
CA THR A 177 -4.09 -16.47 15.39
C THR A 177 -2.67 -16.24 15.88
N LEU A 178 -2.54 -15.80 17.14
CA LEU A 178 -1.26 -15.65 17.83
C LEU A 178 -1.03 -16.84 18.75
N LEU A 179 0.17 -17.42 18.67
CA LEU A 179 0.69 -18.41 19.61
C LEU A 179 1.80 -17.75 20.46
N PRO A 180 1.44 -17.10 21.59
CA PRO A 180 2.40 -16.33 22.36
C PRO A 180 3.38 -17.24 23.10
N TYR A 181 4.67 -16.85 23.11
CA TYR A 181 5.69 -17.43 23.97
C TYR A 181 5.81 -16.62 25.26
N LEU A 182 5.51 -17.26 26.39
CA LEU A 182 5.65 -16.63 27.69
C LEU A 182 7.07 -16.85 28.22
N LYS A 183 7.92 -15.83 28.12
CA LYS A 183 9.34 -15.91 28.56
C LYS A 183 9.49 -16.39 30.00
N ALA A 184 8.65 -15.91 30.93
CA ALA A 184 8.69 -16.28 32.34
C ALA A 184 8.35 -17.76 32.57
N ALA A 185 7.50 -18.38 31.75
CA ALA A 185 7.10 -19.78 31.86
C ALA A 185 7.94 -20.71 30.95
N GLY A 186 8.71 -20.13 30.01
CA GLY A 186 9.51 -20.90 29.06
C GLY A 186 8.69 -21.70 28.05
N GLU A 187 7.41 -21.35 27.82
CA GLU A 187 6.51 -22.16 27.00
C GLU A 187 5.54 -21.32 26.13
N MET A 188 5.08 -21.94 25.06
CA MET A 188 4.02 -21.40 24.23
C MET A 188 2.64 -21.71 24.80
N LYS A 189 1.70 -20.75 24.63
CA LYS A 189 0.33 -20.87 25.14
C LYS A 189 -0.69 -21.03 24.00
N THR A 190 -1.33 -22.19 23.95
CA THR A 190 -2.35 -22.53 22.94
C THR A 190 -3.75 -22.00 23.26
N LYS A 191 -4.01 -21.58 24.50
CA LYS A 191 -5.35 -21.12 24.93
C LYS A 191 -5.88 -19.93 24.13
N PRO A 192 -5.11 -18.88 23.80
CA PRO A 192 -5.61 -17.77 23.01
C PRO A 192 -6.16 -18.23 21.64
N THR A 193 -5.43 -19.10 20.94
CA THR A 193 -5.88 -19.70 19.67
C THR A 193 -7.16 -20.52 19.85
N GLN A 194 -7.23 -21.37 20.90
CA GLN A 194 -8.42 -22.19 21.18
C GLN A 194 -9.65 -21.32 21.45
N HIS A 195 -9.51 -20.23 22.19
CA HIS A 195 -10.61 -19.29 22.47
C HIS A 195 -11.06 -18.57 21.21
N SER A 196 -10.13 -18.07 20.40
CA SER A 196 -10.45 -17.41 19.15
C SER A 196 -11.22 -18.32 18.16
N VAL A 197 -10.77 -19.56 18.02
CA VAL A 197 -11.49 -20.56 17.21
C VAL A 197 -12.88 -20.88 17.79
N LYS A 198 -13.02 -20.93 19.12
CA LYS A 198 -14.31 -21.13 19.78
C LYS A 198 -15.29 -20.01 19.46
N GLU A 199 -14.84 -18.74 19.47
CA GLU A 199 -15.65 -17.58 19.09
C GLU A 199 -16.08 -17.69 17.62
N LEU A 200 -15.16 -17.98 16.70
CA LEU A 200 -15.48 -18.15 15.28
C LEU A 200 -16.51 -19.28 15.04
N ARG A 201 -16.35 -20.41 15.75
CA ARG A 201 -17.31 -21.53 15.69
C ARG A 201 -18.67 -21.14 16.27
N GLY A 202 -18.70 -20.28 17.30
CA GLY A 202 -19.95 -19.71 17.85
C GLY A 202 -20.75 -18.93 16.82
N LEU A 203 -20.08 -18.34 15.82
CA LEU A 203 -20.70 -17.67 14.68
C LEU A 203 -21.06 -18.62 13.51
N GLY A 204 -20.87 -19.93 13.69
CA GLY A 204 -21.18 -20.95 12.67
C GLY A 204 -20.11 -21.14 11.59
N ILE A 205 -18.90 -20.67 11.82
CA ILE A 205 -17.77 -20.84 10.91
C ILE A 205 -16.74 -21.81 11.52
N GLN A 206 -16.56 -22.97 10.90
CA GLN A 206 -15.49 -23.90 11.23
C GLN A 206 -14.29 -23.60 10.33
N PRO A 207 -13.10 -23.23 10.88
CA PRO A 207 -11.91 -23.05 10.06
C PRO A 207 -11.47 -24.40 9.47
N ASN A 208 -11.01 -24.36 8.22
CA ASN A 208 -10.39 -25.49 7.53
C ASN A 208 -8.88 -25.53 7.75
N MET A 209 -8.28 -24.35 8.03
CA MET A 209 -6.86 -24.19 8.28
C MET A 209 -6.63 -23.15 9.38
N LEU A 210 -5.63 -23.38 10.21
CA LEU A 210 -5.11 -22.41 11.16
C LEU A 210 -3.74 -21.93 10.70
N VAL A 211 -3.53 -20.61 10.73
CA VAL A 211 -2.21 -20.00 10.58
C VAL A 211 -1.84 -19.39 11.92
N ILE A 212 -0.81 -19.94 12.57
CA ILE A 212 -0.39 -19.51 13.90
C ILE A 212 0.87 -18.63 13.77
N ARG A 213 0.73 -17.34 14.07
CA ARG A 213 1.89 -16.45 14.18
C ARG A 213 2.63 -16.74 15.48
N THR A 214 3.94 -16.88 15.40
CA THR A 214 4.78 -17.19 16.56
C THR A 214 6.21 -16.68 16.37
N GLU A 215 6.86 -16.29 17.49
CA GLU A 215 8.26 -15.86 17.50
C GLU A 215 9.25 -17.05 17.39
N LYS A 216 8.80 -18.26 17.73
CA LYS A 216 9.63 -19.48 17.76
C LYS A 216 8.88 -20.65 17.14
N PRO A 217 9.58 -21.66 16.60
CA PRO A 217 8.93 -22.86 16.09
C PRO A 217 8.07 -23.54 17.17
N ALA A 218 6.83 -23.86 16.85
CA ALA A 218 5.88 -24.46 17.80
C ALA A 218 6.13 -25.95 18.05
N GLY A 219 6.70 -26.64 17.09
CA GLY A 219 6.88 -28.07 17.15
C GLY A 219 5.59 -28.90 16.99
N GLN A 220 5.75 -30.16 16.59
CA GLN A 220 4.62 -31.02 16.21
C GLN A 220 3.64 -31.29 17.36
N GLY A 221 4.11 -31.36 18.61
CA GLY A 221 3.24 -31.58 19.77
C GLY A 221 2.21 -30.47 19.98
N ILE A 222 2.61 -29.21 19.77
CA ILE A 222 1.70 -28.04 19.84
C ILE A 222 0.75 -28.02 18.67
N LYS A 223 1.22 -28.30 17.44
CA LYS A 223 0.37 -28.40 16.25
C LYS A 223 -0.72 -29.47 16.42
N ASN A 224 -0.36 -30.66 16.88
CA ASN A 224 -1.30 -31.75 17.16
C ASN A 224 -2.33 -31.35 18.23
N LYS A 225 -1.89 -30.68 19.29
CA LYS A 225 -2.79 -30.16 20.32
C LYS A 225 -3.80 -29.14 19.75
N LEU A 226 -3.33 -28.18 18.96
CA LEU A 226 -4.22 -27.20 18.31
C LEU A 226 -5.17 -27.88 17.34
N ALA A 227 -4.70 -28.81 16.53
CA ALA A 227 -5.51 -29.60 15.61
C ALA A 227 -6.67 -30.27 16.35
N GLN A 228 -6.39 -30.95 17.44
CA GLN A 228 -7.39 -31.64 18.26
C GLN A 228 -8.42 -30.69 18.89
N PHE A 229 -7.95 -29.56 19.49
CA PHE A 229 -8.87 -28.63 20.17
C PHE A 229 -9.68 -27.76 19.21
N CYS A 230 -9.16 -27.49 18.03
CA CYS A 230 -9.76 -26.61 17.04
C CYS A 230 -10.49 -27.38 15.93
N ASP A 231 -10.44 -28.71 15.95
CA ASP A 231 -11.08 -29.60 14.97
C ASP A 231 -10.64 -29.28 13.53
N VAL A 232 -9.32 -29.27 13.34
CA VAL A 232 -8.66 -29.12 12.04
C VAL A 232 -7.67 -30.26 11.83
N ALA A 233 -7.34 -30.58 10.57
CA ALA A 233 -6.31 -31.57 10.29
C ALA A 233 -4.93 -31.10 10.81
N PRO A 234 -4.10 -31.99 11.39
CA PRO A 234 -2.78 -31.58 11.91
C PRO A 234 -1.88 -30.91 10.89
N GLU A 235 -1.93 -31.32 9.63
CA GLU A 235 -1.21 -30.73 8.50
C GLU A 235 -1.74 -29.33 8.13
N ALA A 236 -2.98 -29.00 8.49
CA ALA A 236 -3.60 -27.70 8.26
C ALA A 236 -3.32 -26.69 9.40
N VAL A 237 -2.45 -27.02 10.35
CA VAL A 237 -1.91 -26.07 11.34
C VAL A 237 -0.56 -25.56 10.84
N ILE A 238 -0.58 -24.39 10.21
CA ILE A 238 0.57 -23.76 9.55
C ILE A 238 1.19 -22.73 10.48
N GLU A 239 2.51 -22.72 10.59
CA GLU A 239 3.25 -21.70 11.34
C GLU A 239 3.61 -20.51 10.42
N SER A 240 3.36 -19.30 10.90
CA SER A 240 3.91 -18.07 10.35
C SER A 240 4.92 -17.50 11.36
N LEU A 241 6.17 -17.85 11.17
CA LEU A 241 7.28 -17.35 12.00
C LEU A 241 7.57 -15.90 11.67
N ASP A 242 7.96 -15.13 12.69
CA ASP A 242 8.53 -13.80 12.47
C ASP A 242 9.82 -13.93 11.67
N VAL A 243 9.98 -13.09 10.65
CA VAL A 243 11.09 -13.11 9.70
C VAL A 243 11.77 -11.75 9.62
N GLU A 244 13.01 -11.72 9.19
CA GLU A 244 13.75 -10.48 8.96
C GLU A 244 13.21 -9.70 7.75
N HIS A 245 12.87 -10.41 6.68
CA HIS A 245 12.29 -9.84 5.47
C HIS A 245 10.94 -10.48 5.13
N LEU A 246 9.90 -9.68 5.03
CA LEU A 246 8.52 -10.16 4.81
C LEU A 246 8.38 -11.06 3.56
N TYR A 247 9.20 -10.83 2.53
CA TYR A 247 9.16 -11.61 1.30
C TYR A 247 9.66 -13.06 1.44
N GLN A 248 10.19 -13.46 2.62
CA GLN A 248 10.45 -14.85 2.97
C GLN A 248 9.18 -15.65 3.30
N ILE A 249 8.10 -14.97 3.71
CA ILE A 249 6.87 -15.63 4.21
C ILE A 249 6.25 -16.56 3.16
N PRO A 250 6.09 -16.20 1.87
CA PRO A 250 5.56 -17.13 0.86
C PRO A 250 6.34 -18.45 0.79
N LEU A 251 7.67 -18.40 0.87
CA LEU A 251 8.53 -19.59 0.83
C LEU A 251 8.35 -20.45 2.09
N ASN A 252 8.24 -19.81 3.26
CA ASN A 252 8.03 -20.50 4.54
C ASN A 252 6.67 -21.19 4.60
N LEU A 253 5.64 -20.60 4.01
CA LEU A 253 4.31 -21.19 3.93
C LEU A 253 4.27 -22.34 2.89
N GLN A 254 4.94 -22.17 1.75
CA GLN A 254 5.09 -23.23 0.74
C GLN A 254 5.82 -24.47 1.31
N ALA A 255 6.88 -24.26 2.08
CA ALA A 255 7.63 -25.34 2.73
C ALA A 255 6.77 -26.19 3.69
N GLN A 256 5.64 -25.66 4.15
CA GLN A 256 4.64 -26.37 4.95
C GLN A 256 3.45 -26.87 4.11
N ASN A 257 3.55 -26.83 2.78
CA ASN A 257 2.52 -27.25 1.82
C ASN A 257 1.18 -26.49 1.93
N MET A 258 1.19 -25.23 2.41
CA MET A 258 -0.04 -24.45 2.60
C MET A 258 -0.87 -24.37 1.32
N ASP A 259 -0.25 -24.06 0.20
CA ASP A 259 -0.88 -23.94 -1.11
C ASP A 259 -1.40 -25.28 -1.64
N GLN A 260 -0.70 -26.38 -1.38
CA GLN A 260 -1.17 -27.71 -1.75
C GLN A 260 -2.42 -28.11 -0.96
N ILE A 261 -2.43 -27.88 0.36
CA ILE A 261 -3.59 -28.14 1.22
C ILE A 261 -4.81 -27.33 0.75
N VAL A 262 -4.60 -26.08 0.34
CA VAL A 262 -5.66 -25.23 -0.23
C VAL A 262 -6.18 -25.81 -1.54
N CYS A 263 -5.29 -26.21 -2.44
CA CYS A 263 -5.68 -26.84 -3.73
C CYS A 263 -6.44 -28.14 -3.54
N ASP A 264 -6.00 -29.01 -2.64
CA ASP A 264 -6.65 -30.28 -2.34
C ASP A 264 -8.07 -30.05 -1.77
N HIS A 265 -8.22 -29.10 -0.82
CA HIS A 265 -9.51 -28.75 -0.23
C HIS A 265 -10.50 -28.22 -1.27
N LEU A 266 -10.05 -27.33 -2.15
CA LEU A 266 -10.87 -26.70 -3.18
C LEU A 266 -10.96 -27.50 -4.48
N LYS A 267 -10.32 -28.68 -4.53
CA LYS A 267 -10.27 -29.56 -5.70
C LYS A 267 -9.74 -28.85 -6.96
N LEU A 268 -8.65 -28.13 -6.78
CA LEU A 268 -7.93 -27.44 -7.84
C LEU A 268 -6.82 -28.37 -8.36
N ASP A 269 -6.99 -28.87 -9.57
CA ASP A 269 -5.99 -29.71 -10.27
C ASP A 269 -5.04 -28.79 -11.06
N VAL A 270 -3.99 -28.32 -10.40
CA VAL A 270 -3.00 -27.38 -10.93
C VAL A 270 -1.59 -27.80 -10.52
N PRO A 271 -0.54 -27.44 -11.31
CA PRO A 271 0.83 -27.78 -10.97
C PRO A 271 1.28 -27.17 -9.63
N ALA A 272 2.40 -27.65 -9.11
CA ALA A 272 3.06 -27.02 -7.96
C ALA A 272 3.49 -25.58 -8.28
N ALA A 273 3.52 -24.72 -7.25
CA ALA A 273 3.93 -23.34 -7.43
C ALA A 273 5.43 -23.25 -7.79
N ASP A 274 5.73 -22.64 -8.94
CA ASP A 274 7.10 -22.30 -9.30
C ASP A 274 7.53 -21.01 -8.60
N MET A 275 8.36 -21.15 -7.58
CA MET A 275 8.87 -20.03 -6.79
C MET A 275 10.34 -19.71 -7.10
N THR A 276 10.88 -20.18 -8.22
CA THR A 276 12.30 -20.02 -8.59
C THR A 276 12.71 -18.53 -8.61
N GLU A 277 11.96 -17.69 -9.32
CA GLU A 277 12.25 -16.25 -9.38
C GLU A 277 12.09 -15.55 -8.03
N TRP A 278 11.07 -15.94 -7.27
CA TRP A 278 10.82 -15.39 -5.94
C TRP A 278 11.94 -15.78 -4.96
N SER A 279 12.38 -17.03 -4.98
CA SER A 279 13.50 -17.51 -4.18
C SER A 279 14.80 -16.77 -4.51
N ALA A 280 15.10 -16.60 -5.79
CA ALA A 280 16.29 -15.85 -6.23
C ALA A 280 16.24 -14.38 -5.77
N MET A 281 15.07 -13.75 -5.82
CA MET A 281 14.88 -12.39 -5.30
C MET A 281 15.10 -12.35 -3.79
N VAL A 282 14.52 -13.28 -3.03
CA VAL A 282 14.72 -13.36 -1.56
C VAL A 282 16.18 -13.61 -1.21
N ASP A 283 16.86 -14.53 -1.91
CA ASP A 283 18.29 -14.81 -1.71
C ASP A 283 19.14 -13.55 -1.95
N LYS A 284 18.80 -12.75 -2.97
CA LYS A 284 19.46 -11.47 -3.23
C LYS A 284 19.26 -10.49 -2.08
N VAL A 285 18.01 -10.35 -1.60
CA VAL A 285 17.66 -9.44 -0.48
C VAL A 285 18.41 -9.82 0.80
N MET A 286 18.61 -11.11 1.06
CA MET A 286 19.36 -11.59 2.23
C MET A 286 20.88 -11.37 2.13
N ASN A 287 21.40 -11.05 0.95
CA ASN A 287 22.84 -10.98 0.68
C ASN A 287 23.28 -9.67 -0.01
N LEU A 288 22.58 -8.55 0.27
CA LEU A 288 22.92 -7.23 -0.28
C LEU A 288 24.32 -6.80 0.16
N LYS A 289 25.10 -6.23 -0.76
CA LYS A 289 26.54 -5.96 -0.56
C LYS A 289 26.85 -4.52 -0.16
N LYS A 290 26.02 -3.59 -0.60
CA LYS A 290 26.19 -2.15 -0.34
C LYS A 290 25.19 -1.67 0.69
N GLN A 291 25.40 -0.50 1.23
CA GLN A 291 24.44 0.18 2.09
C GLN A 291 24.39 1.66 1.69
N VAL A 292 23.19 2.22 1.62
CA VAL A 292 22.98 3.65 1.35
C VAL A 292 22.06 4.26 2.38
N LYS A 293 22.33 5.49 2.77
CA LYS A 293 21.55 6.25 3.76
C LYS A 293 20.63 7.24 3.04
N ILE A 294 19.33 7.02 3.12
CA ILE A 294 18.30 7.90 2.54
C ILE A 294 17.59 8.66 3.67
N SER A 295 17.68 10.00 3.64
CA SER A 295 16.90 10.83 4.56
C SER A 295 15.50 11.08 4.01
N LEU A 296 14.49 10.56 4.71
CA LEU A 296 13.07 10.78 4.44
C LEU A 296 12.58 11.96 5.28
N VAL A 297 12.35 13.11 4.62
CA VAL A 297 11.90 14.34 5.28
C VAL A 297 10.37 14.40 5.24
N GLY A 298 9.73 13.89 6.27
CA GLY A 298 8.29 13.64 6.30
C GLY A 298 7.54 14.39 7.40
N LYS A 299 6.20 14.45 7.25
CA LYS A 299 5.29 15.04 8.25
C LYS A 299 4.82 14.02 9.30
N TYR A 300 4.85 12.72 8.96
CA TYR A 300 4.22 11.61 9.72
C TYR A 300 5.25 10.56 10.14
N VAL A 301 6.48 10.99 10.42
CA VAL A 301 7.62 10.08 10.68
C VAL A 301 7.50 9.29 11.99
N GLU A 302 6.62 9.70 12.89
CA GLU A 302 6.30 8.99 14.14
C GLU A 302 5.54 7.67 13.89
N LEU A 303 4.75 7.60 12.80
CA LEU A 303 4.07 6.40 12.35
C LEU A 303 4.61 5.99 10.98
N GLN A 304 5.49 5.02 10.95
CA GLN A 304 6.16 4.57 9.72
C GLN A 304 5.18 4.02 8.66
N ASP A 305 4.06 3.43 9.09
CA ASP A 305 3.01 2.95 8.18
C ASP A 305 2.37 4.05 7.32
N ALA A 306 2.51 5.33 7.71
CA ALA A 306 2.08 6.46 6.89
C ALA A 306 2.88 6.60 5.58
N TYR A 307 4.05 5.99 5.49
CA TYR A 307 4.95 6.03 4.33
C TYR A 307 5.33 4.64 3.82
N ILE A 308 4.51 3.62 4.10
CA ILE A 308 4.89 2.22 3.84
C ILE A 308 5.21 1.96 2.37
N SER A 309 4.43 2.50 1.41
CA SER A 309 4.73 2.34 -0.02
C SER A 309 6.00 3.06 -0.44
N VAL A 310 6.30 4.24 0.13
CA VAL A 310 7.57 4.96 -0.08
C VAL A 310 8.75 4.11 0.39
N VAL A 311 8.66 3.58 1.61
CA VAL A 311 9.69 2.71 2.21
C VAL A 311 9.91 1.45 1.38
N GLU A 312 8.83 0.79 0.98
CA GLU A 312 8.92 -0.42 0.15
C GLU A 312 9.49 -0.11 -1.24
N ALA A 313 9.10 1.01 -1.87
CA ALA A 313 9.67 1.41 -3.16
C ALA A 313 11.18 1.70 -3.07
N LEU A 314 11.64 2.35 -1.98
CA LEU A 314 13.06 2.56 -1.70
C LEU A 314 13.80 1.22 -1.54
N LYS A 315 13.24 0.28 -0.76
CA LYS A 315 13.83 -1.06 -0.58
C LYS A 315 13.88 -1.85 -1.88
N HIS A 316 12.78 -1.89 -2.65
CA HIS A 316 12.76 -2.58 -3.95
C HIS A 316 13.83 -2.04 -4.90
N SER A 317 14.00 -0.73 -4.93
CA SER A 317 15.04 -0.06 -5.71
C SER A 317 16.45 -0.35 -5.17
N GLY A 318 16.58 -0.49 -3.85
CA GLY A 318 17.80 -0.97 -3.21
C GLY A 318 18.15 -2.40 -3.67
N TYR A 319 17.17 -3.30 -3.72
CA TYR A 319 17.38 -4.67 -4.22
C TYR A 319 17.89 -4.69 -5.67
N ALA A 320 17.35 -3.82 -6.53
CA ALA A 320 17.83 -3.68 -7.90
C ALA A 320 19.29 -3.25 -7.97
N ASN A 321 19.73 -2.37 -7.05
CA ASN A 321 21.06 -1.79 -6.97
C ASN A 321 22.05 -2.58 -6.07
N ASP A 322 21.69 -3.77 -5.60
CA ASP A 322 22.49 -4.57 -4.66
C ASP A 322 22.87 -3.79 -3.39
N ALA A 323 21.93 -2.93 -2.91
CA ALA A 323 22.14 -2.01 -1.79
C ALA A 323 21.02 -2.12 -0.75
N GLU A 324 21.40 -2.25 0.52
CA GLU A 324 20.49 -2.09 1.64
C GLU A 324 20.20 -0.61 1.87
N VAL A 325 18.93 -0.22 1.84
CA VAL A 325 18.53 1.17 2.11
C VAL A 325 18.28 1.37 3.60
N LYS A 326 19.09 2.20 4.23
CA LYS A 326 18.90 2.67 5.61
C LYS A 326 18.16 4.00 5.59
N ILE A 327 16.98 4.03 6.20
CA ILE A 327 16.15 5.24 6.23
C ILE A 327 16.45 6.04 7.47
N ASN A 328 16.90 7.29 7.26
CA ASN A 328 16.98 8.31 8.30
C ASN A 328 15.65 9.07 8.32
N TRP A 329 14.87 8.88 9.36
CA TRP A 329 13.57 9.52 9.54
C TRP A 329 13.74 10.94 10.07
N VAL A 330 13.43 11.95 9.27
CA VAL A 330 13.57 13.36 9.64
C VAL A 330 12.19 14.01 9.70
N ASN A 331 11.82 14.50 10.88
CA ASN A 331 10.58 15.25 11.04
C ASN A 331 10.72 16.63 10.40
N ALA A 332 9.92 16.90 9.38
CA ALA A 332 9.97 18.16 8.64
C ALA A 332 9.71 19.41 9.52
N ASN A 333 9.04 19.27 10.67
CA ASN A 333 8.84 20.42 11.57
C ASN A 333 10.16 20.87 12.26
N ASP A 334 11.13 19.97 12.37
CA ASP A 334 12.38 20.24 13.11
C ASP A 334 13.49 20.76 12.20
N VAL A 335 13.27 20.76 10.87
CA VAL A 335 14.26 21.22 9.89
C VAL A 335 14.21 22.74 9.73
N THR A 336 15.34 23.40 9.95
CA THR A 336 15.53 24.84 9.80
C THR A 336 16.77 25.14 8.95
N ALA A 337 16.95 26.39 8.52
CA ALA A 337 18.15 26.80 7.80
C ALA A 337 19.43 26.59 8.62
N ASP A 338 19.36 26.68 9.95
CA ASP A 338 20.51 26.59 10.84
C ASP A 338 20.96 25.13 11.09
N ASN A 339 20.02 24.16 11.08
CA ASN A 339 20.30 22.76 11.44
C ASN A 339 20.23 21.78 10.28
N VAL A 340 19.82 22.21 9.08
CA VAL A 340 19.63 21.32 7.93
C VAL A 340 20.88 20.53 7.57
N THR A 341 22.05 21.15 7.68
CA THR A 341 23.33 20.48 7.43
C THR A 341 23.65 19.40 8.46
N GLU A 342 23.29 19.61 9.72
CA GLU A 342 23.46 18.61 10.78
C GLU A 342 22.54 17.39 10.54
N LEU A 343 21.29 17.64 10.15
CA LEU A 343 20.26 16.60 9.98
C LEU A 343 20.43 15.79 8.69
N LEU A 344 20.95 16.41 7.61
CA LEU A 344 20.96 15.82 6.28
C LEU A 344 22.36 15.63 5.68
N GLY A 345 23.42 16.15 6.33
CA GLY A 345 24.76 16.22 5.75
C GLY A 345 25.42 14.87 5.45
N ASP A 346 25.01 13.81 6.11
CA ASP A 346 25.51 12.45 5.89
C ASP A 346 24.58 11.60 4.99
N ALA A 347 23.49 12.17 4.47
CA ALA A 347 22.59 11.50 3.55
C ALA A 347 23.24 11.25 2.18
N ASP A 348 23.05 10.07 1.62
CA ASP A 348 23.44 9.75 0.25
C ASP A 348 22.36 10.19 -0.76
N GLY A 349 21.12 10.27 -0.30
CA GLY A 349 19.99 10.82 -1.04
C GLY A 349 18.91 11.34 -0.07
N ILE A 350 18.08 12.25 -0.55
CA ILE A 350 16.99 12.87 0.21
C ILE A 350 15.67 12.60 -0.53
N ILE A 351 14.67 12.08 0.18
CA ILE A 351 13.32 11.97 -0.35
C ILE A 351 12.35 12.87 0.42
N VAL A 352 11.54 13.63 -0.34
CA VAL A 352 10.49 14.50 0.21
C VAL A 352 9.13 13.96 -0.24
N PRO A 353 8.47 13.14 0.60
CA PRO A 353 7.22 12.48 0.23
C PRO A 353 6.01 13.42 0.27
N GLY A 354 4.88 12.91 -0.21
CA GLY A 354 3.57 13.55 -0.17
C GLY A 354 3.08 13.94 1.23
N GLY A 355 1.92 14.56 1.27
CA GLY A 355 1.26 15.03 2.49
C GLY A 355 0.27 16.15 2.19
N PHE A 356 -0.53 16.54 3.18
CA PHE A 356 -1.52 17.61 3.08
C PHE A 356 -1.33 18.66 4.18
N GLY A 357 -1.78 19.90 3.89
CA GLY A 357 -1.80 21.01 4.84
C GLY A 357 -0.42 21.61 5.14
N GLN A 358 -0.41 22.68 5.92
CA GLN A 358 0.71 23.60 6.09
C GLN A 358 1.85 23.07 6.99
N ARG A 359 1.55 22.15 7.92
CA ARG A 359 2.54 21.65 8.89
C ARG A 359 3.78 21.06 8.21
N GLY A 360 4.99 21.50 8.61
CA GLY A 360 6.28 20.97 8.14
C GLY A 360 6.66 21.36 6.70
N THR A 361 5.92 22.24 6.02
CA THR A 361 6.21 22.62 4.64
C THR A 361 7.50 23.44 4.52
N GLU A 362 7.75 24.38 5.43
CA GLU A 362 8.98 25.19 5.41
C GLU A 362 10.23 24.33 5.65
N GLY A 363 10.17 23.36 6.57
CA GLY A 363 11.28 22.43 6.77
C GLY A 363 11.55 21.54 5.56
N LYS A 364 10.50 21.10 4.84
CA LYS A 364 10.67 20.42 3.56
C LYS A 364 11.32 21.31 2.51
N ILE A 365 10.93 22.60 2.43
CA ILE A 365 11.56 23.59 1.53
C ILE A 365 13.04 23.77 1.86
N GLN A 366 13.43 23.84 3.15
CA GLN A 366 14.82 23.90 3.56
C GLN A 366 15.61 22.65 3.15
N ALA A 367 15.03 21.46 3.29
CA ALA A 367 15.64 20.22 2.85
C ALA A 367 15.83 20.14 1.32
N ILE A 368 14.84 20.61 0.55
CA ILE A 368 14.90 20.70 -0.92
C ILE A 368 15.99 21.69 -1.36
N LYS A 369 16.05 22.88 -0.73
CA LYS A 369 17.10 23.88 -0.95
C LYS A 369 18.47 23.28 -0.69
N TYR A 370 18.65 22.62 0.45
CA TYR A 370 19.90 21.96 0.80
C TYR A 370 20.32 20.93 -0.26
N ALA A 371 19.39 20.07 -0.68
CA ALA A 371 19.65 19.05 -1.71
C ALA A 371 20.10 19.69 -3.04
N ARG A 372 19.43 20.77 -3.48
CA ARG A 372 19.78 21.50 -4.71
C ARG A 372 21.16 22.16 -4.63
N GLU A 373 21.44 22.88 -3.53
CA GLU A 373 22.67 23.65 -3.37
C GLU A 373 23.89 22.78 -3.09
N GLN A 374 23.72 21.63 -2.41
CA GLN A 374 24.80 20.68 -2.09
C GLN A 374 24.91 19.52 -3.10
N ASP A 375 24.13 19.55 -4.16
CA ASP A 375 24.09 18.52 -5.20
C ASP A 375 23.89 17.09 -4.65
N VAL A 376 23.04 16.97 -3.61
CA VAL A 376 22.62 15.68 -3.05
C VAL A 376 21.45 15.13 -3.88
N PRO A 377 21.50 13.87 -4.36
CA PRO A 377 20.37 13.26 -5.06
C PRO A 377 19.04 13.44 -4.31
N MET A 378 18.01 13.92 -5.00
CA MET A 378 16.72 14.22 -4.40
C MET A 378 15.56 13.69 -5.25
N LEU A 379 14.57 13.07 -4.58
CA LEU A 379 13.30 12.72 -5.17
C LEU A 379 12.15 13.41 -4.39
N GLY A 380 11.37 14.24 -5.09
CA GLY A 380 10.16 14.86 -4.55
C GLY A 380 8.90 14.13 -5.06
N VAL A 381 7.95 13.82 -4.17
CA VAL A 381 6.71 13.12 -4.53
C VAL A 381 5.50 13.94 -4.11
N CYS A 382 4.56 14.18 -5.02
CA CYS A 382 3.30 14.88 -4.81
C CYS A 382 3.52 16.26 -4.16
N LEU A 383 3.22 16.46 -2.88
CA LEU A 383 3.56 17.69 -2.16
C LEU A 383 5.07 18.00 -2.27
N GLY A 384 5.93 16.99 -2.30
CA GLY A 384 7.37 17.16 -2.50
C GLY A 384 7.69 17.88 -3.81
N MET A 385 7.02 17.56 -4.91
CA MET A 385 7.16 18.29 -6.16
C MET A 385 6.63 19.73 -6.04
N GLN A 386 5.48 19.92 -5.43
CA GLN A 386 4.90 21.26 -5.25
C GLN A 386 5.83 22.17 -4.48
N LEU A 387 6.42 21.67 -3.39
CA LEU A 387 7.39 22.41 -2.59
C LEU A 387 8.73 22.61 -3.32
N THR A 388 9.11 21.72 -4.24
CA THR A 388 10.27 21.91 -5.14
C THR A 388 10.06 23.11 -6.05
N CYS A 389 8.86 23.27 -6.61
CA CYS A 389 8.52 24.44 -7.42
C CYS A 389 8.52 25.73 -6.57
N ILE A 390 7.97 25.69 -5.36
CA ILE A 390 7.95 26.83 -4.44
C ILE A 390 9.38 27.23 -4.02
N GLU A 391 10.23 26.25 -3.70
CA GLU A 391 11.64 26.49 -3.36
C GLU A 391 12.36 27.21 -4.49
N PHE A 392 12.23 26.68 -5.72
CA PHE A 392 12.88 27.27 -6.89
C PHE A 392 12.37 28.69 -7.17
N ALA A 393 11.07 28.92 -7.04
CA ALA A 393 10.48 30.26 -7.19
C ALA A 393 11.06 31.25 -6.18
N ARG A 394 11.16 30.85 -4.92
CA ARG A 394 11.68 31.74 -3.84
C ARG A 394 13.16 32.02 -3.95
N HIS A 395 13.97 30.99 -4.18
CA HIS A 395 15.43 31.08 -4.00
C HIS A 395 16.21 31.19 -5.32
N VAL A 396 15.62 30.84 -6.46
CA VAL A 396 16.27 30.99 -7.78
C VAL A 396 15.64 32.13 -8.56
N LEU A 397 14.31 32.21 -8.64
CA LEU A 397 13.62 33.28 -9.36
C LEU A 397 13.46 34.58 -8.55
N GLY A 398 13.72 34.55 -7.24
CA GLY A 398 13.57 35.71 -6.35
C GLY A 398 12.12 36.15 -6.12
N LEU A 399 11.15 35.27 -6.33
CA LEU A 399 9.73 35.53 -6.08
C LEU A 399 9.43 35.38 -4.57
N GLU A 400 9.80 36.40 -3.81
CA GLU A 400 9.63 36.40 -2.34
C GLU A 400 8.16 36.19 -1.97
N GLY A 401 7.88 35.24 -1.05
CA GLY A 401 6.53 34.86 -0.63
C GLY A 401 5.78 33.95 -1.59
N ALA A 402 6.43 33.43 -2.67
CA ALA A 402 5.82 32.42 -3.52
C ALA A 402 5.33 31.22 -2.71
N ASN A 403 4.13 30.73 -3.00
CA ASN A 403 3.49 29.66 -2.23
C ASN A 403 2.47 28.85 -3.07
N SER A 404 1.82 27.90 -2.42
CA SER A 404 0.61 27.25 -2.88
C SER A 404 -0.63 28.00 -2.36
N SER A 405 -1.66 28.15 -3.18
CA SER A 405 -2.96 28.68 -2.73
C SER A 405 -3.67 27.78 -1.70
N GLU A 406 -3.25 26.51 -1.56
CA GLU A 406 -3.66 25.65 -0.43
C GLU A 406 -3.09 26.13 0.91
N LEU A 407 -1.83 26.57 0.90
CA LEU A 407 -1.07 26.89 2.11
C LEU A 407 -1.22 28.36 2.50
N ASP A 408 -1.34 29.23 1.51
CA ASP A 408 -1.56 30.67 1.65
C ASP A 408 -2.47 31.16 0.51
N PRO A 409 -3.78 31.26 0.74
CA PRO A 409 -4.75 31.72 -0.26
C PRO A 409 -4.51 33.16 -0.76
N GLU A 410 -3.80 33.98 0.03
CA GLU A 410 -3.52 35.39 -0.28
C GLU A 410 -2.13 35.58 -0.92
N THR A 411 -1.42 34.49 -1.23
CA THR A 411 -0.06 34.60 -1.82
C THR A 411 -0.09 35.39 -3.12
N LYS A 412 0.86 36.32 -3.25
CA LYS A 412 1.05 37.11 -4.48
C LYS A 412 1.50 36.24 -5.66
N TYR A 413 2.21 35.16 -5.39
CA TYR A 413 2.76 34.26 -6.39
C TYR A 413 2.29 32.82 -6.15
N PRO A 414 1.05 32.46 -6.57
CA PRO A 414 0.51 31.12 -6.43
C PRO A 414 1.14 30.18 -7.45
N ILE A 415 2.35 29.70 -7.14
CA ILE A 415 3.10 28.77 -8.00
C ILE A 415 2.36 27.44 -8.13
N ILE A 416 1.69 27.03 -7.06
CA ILE A 416 0.80 25.88 -7.01
C ILE A 416 -0.60 26.43 -6.74
N ASP A 417 -1.55 26.01 -7.58
CA ASP A 417 -2.91 26.53 -7.52
C ASP A 417 -3.95 25.42 -7.69
N ILE A 418 -5.19 25.71 -7.31
CA ILE A 418 -6.28 24.74 -7.38
C ILE A 418 -6.64 24.45 -8.85
N MET A 419 -6.89 23.18 -9.16
CA MET A 419 -7.44 22.80 -10.47
C MET A 419 -8.84 23.38 -10.64
N ARG A 420 -9.18 23.81 -11.88
CA ARG A 420 -10.48 24.44 -12.19
C ARG A 420 -11.68 23.55 -11.88
N ASP A 421 -11.53 22.24 -12.06
CA ASP A 421 -12.55 21.22 -11.77
C ASP A 421 -12.63 20.84 -10.29
N GLN A 422 -11.77 21.40 -9.45
CA GLN A 422 -11.75 21.23 -7.99
C GLN A 422 -12.33 22.46 -7.25
N ILE A 423 -12.73 23.51 -7.96
CA ILE A 423 -13.41 24.67 -7.39
C ILE A 423 -14.86 24.26 -7.06
N ASP A 424 -15.36 24.69 -5.91
CA ASP A 424 -16.72 24.41 -5.41
C ASP A 424 -17.01 22.94 -5.06
N VAL A 425 -16.00 22.16 -4.73
CA VAL A 425 -16.17 20.78 -4.23
C VAL A 425 -16.53 20.80 -2.74
N GLU A 426 -17.73 20.31 -2.41
CA GLU A 426 -18.22 20.23 -1.03
C GLU A 426 -17.68 19.00 -0.27
N ASP A 427 -17.66 17.84 -0.94
CA ASP A 427 -17.13 16.59 -0.39
C ASP A 427 -15.61 16.53 -0.49
N MET A 428 -14.93 16.31 0.63
CA MET A 428 -13.45 16.25 0.68
C MET A 428 -12.90 14.88 0.31
N GLY A 429 -13.65 13.80 0.53
CA GLY A 429 -13.24 12.43 0.19
C GLY A 429 -13.68 12.03 -1.23
N GLY A 430 -12.82 11.29 -1.95
CA GLY A 430 -13.11 10.74 -3.27
C GLY A 430 -13.25 11.78 -4.41
N THR A 431 -12.84 13.03 -4.19
CA THR A 431 -13.03 14.14 -5.13
C THR A 431 -11.73 14.72 -5.68
N LEU A 432 -10.59 14.21 -5.23
CA LEU A 432 -9.27 14.57 -5.74
C LEU A 432 -9.07 14.03 -7.18
N ARG A 433 -7.98 14.43 -7.83
CA ARG A 433 -7.48 13.72 -9.02
C ARG A 433 -6.91 12.39 -8.55
N LEU A 434 -7.65 11.30 -8.79
CA LEU A 434 -7.41 9.97 -8.23
C LEU A 434 -7.24 8.92 -9.33
N GLY A 435 -6.27 8.01 -9.13
CA GLY A 435 -6.03 6.88 -10.02
C GLY A 435 -5.03 7.15 -11.14
N LEU A 436 -5.03 6.30 -12.16
CA LEU A 436 -4.08 6.36 -13.26
C LEU A 436 -4.34 7.53 -14.21
N TYR A 437 -3.28 8.31 -14.45
CA TYR A 437 -3.25 9.32 -15.50
C TYR A 437 -1.95 9.23 -16.30
N PRO A 438 -2.00 9.54 -17.62
CA PRO A 438 -0.83 9.51 -18.48
C PRO A 438 0.05 10.74 -18.28
N SER A 439 1.36 10.53 -18.27
CA SER A 439 2.40 11.57 -18.32
C SER A 439 3.26 11.35 -19.55
N LYS A 440 3.33 12.35 -20.43
CA LYS A 440 4.20 12.37 -21.60
C LYS A 440 5.58 12.86 -21.19
N LEU A 441 6.61 12.07 -21.46
CA LEU A 441 7.99 12.34 -21.04
C LEU A 441 8.78 13.12 -22.07
N LYS A 442 9.59 14.07 -21.61
CA LYS A 442 10.51 14.84 -22.43
C LYS A 442 11.73 13.98 -22.79
N ARG A 443 12.00 13.81 -24.08
CA ARG A 443 13.19 13.07 -24.54
C ARG A 443 14.48 13.68 -24.00
N GLY A 444 15.40 12.81 -23.55
CA GLY A 444 16.70 13.22 -23.02
C GLY A 444 16.67 13.70 -21.57
N SER A 445 15.51 13.69 -20.90
CA SER A 445 15.40 13.99 -19.48
C SER A 445 15.83 12.80 -18.60
N LYS A 446 16.19 13.07 -17.33
CA LYS A 446 16.45 12.02 -16.33
C LYS A 446 15.19 11.18 -16.07
N ALA A 447 14.02 11.83 -16.06
CA ALA A 447 12.76 11.13 -15.95
C ALA A 447 12.53 10.14 -17.11
N ALA A 448 12.80 10.54 -18.35
CA ALA A 448 12.69 9.62 -19.50
C ALA A 448 13.66 8.44 -19.39
N ALA A 449 14.90 8.69 -18.97
CA ALA A 449 15.90 7.64 -18.75
C ALA A 449 15.44 6.66 -17.65
N ALA A 450 14.86 7.15 -16.55
CA ALA A 450 14.32 6.33 -15.46
C ALA A 450 13.19 5.38 -15.89
N TYR A 451 12.51 5.69 -16.98
CA TYR A 451 11.42 4.90 -17.56
C TYR A 451 11.79 4.26 -18.90
N ASP A 452 13.05 3.88 -19.09
CA ASP A 452 13.56 3.19 -20.28
C ASP A 452 13.17 3.91 -21.60
N HIS A 453 13.18 5.25 -21.56
CA HIS A 453 12.84 6.12 -22.69
C HIS A 453 11.42 5.92 -23.27
N GLN A 454 10.48 5.44 -22.48
CA GLN A 454 9.07 5.41 -22.86
C GLN A 454 8.58 6.83 -23.17
N GLU A 455 7.70 6.96 -24.16
CA GLU A 455 7.12 8.28 -24.50
C GLU A 455 6.04 8.71 -23.51
N VAL A 456 5.29 7.76 -22.98
CA VAL A 456 4.19 7.99 -22.03
C VAL A 456 4.21 6.94 -20.95
N VAL A 457 4.09 7.37 -19.71
CA VAL A 457 3.90 6.50 -18.54
C VAL A 457 2.57 6.79 -17.89
N GLN A 458 2.00 5.80 -17.22
CA GLN A 458 0.77 5.97 -16.45
C GLN A 458 1.07 5.74 -14.98
N ARG A 459 0.69 6.71 -14.12
CA ARG A 459 0.93 6.63 -12.68
C ARG A 459 -0.29 7.12 -11.90
N ARG A 460 -0.41 6.67 -10.66
CA ARG A 460 -1.54 6.98 -9.77
C ARG A 460 -1.35 8.35 -9.12
N HIS A 461 -2.41 9.13 -9.13
CA HIS A 461 -2.48 10.47 -8.54
C HIS A 461 -3.37 10.47 -7.29
N ARG A 462 -3.08 11.42 -6.38
CA ARG A 462 -3.91 11.73 -5.22
C ARG A 462 -3.65 13.17 -4.77
N HIS A 463 -4.18 14.15 -5.51
CA HIS A 463 -3.98 15.58 -5.21
C HIS A 463 -5.09 16.44 -5.82
N ARG A 464 -5.16 17.71 -5.37
CA ARG A 464 -6.14 18.72 -5.79
C ARG A 464 -5.49 19.93 -6.45
N TYR A 465 -4.24 20.22 -6.08
CA TYR A 465 -3.49 21.39 -6.52
C TYR A 465 -2.44 21.01 -7.55
N GLU A 466 -2.15 21.93 -8.47
CA GLU A 466 -1.28 21.73 -9.63
C GLU A 466 -0.32 22.91 -9.82
N PHE A 467 0.75 22.72 -10.58
CA PHE A 467 1.64 23.79 -11.01
C PHE A 467 0.88 24.81 -11.86
N ASN A 468 1.04 26.11 -11.54
CA ASN A 468 0.41 27.20 -12.26
C ASN A 468 1.24 27.58 -13.51
N ASN A 469 0.71 27.27 -14.69
CA ASN A 469 1.37 27.50 -15.96
C ASN A 469 1.67 28.99 -16.27
N ALA A 470 1.09 29.95 -15.54
CA ALA A 470 1.43 31.37 -15.69
C ALA A 470 2.90 31.67 -15.36
N PHE A 471 3.56 30.81 -14.58
CA PHE A 471 4.97 30.95 -14.21
C PHE A 471 5.91 30.08 -15.05
N ARG A 472 5.41 29.26 -15.94
CA ARG A 472 6.17 28.22 -16.65
C ARG A 472 7.37 28.77 -17.42
N GLU A 473 7.19 29.84 -18.19
CA GLU A 473 8.24 30.46 -18.99
C GLU A 473 9.42 30.94 -18.13
N GLN A 474 9.13 31.60 -16.98
CA GLN A 474 10.17 32.08 -16.05
C GLN A 474 11.00 30.92 -15.46
N PHE A 475 10.37 29.79 -15.18
CA PHE A 475 11.06 28.58 -14.69
C PHE A 475 11.96 27.98 -15.78
N GLU A 476 11.47 27.86 -17.03
CA GLU A 476 12.22 27.31 -18.15
C GLU A 476 13.44 28.19 -18.49
N GLU A 477 13.30 29.51 -18.47
CA GLU A 477 14.40 30.46 -18.67
C GLU A 477 15.52 30.35 -17.61
N ALA A 478 15.15 29.96 -16.38
CA ALA A 478 16.10 29.76 -15.29
C ALA A 478 16.68 28.33 -15.24
N GLY A 479 16.43 27.49 -16.26
CA GLY A 479 16.98 26.14 -16.36
C GLY A 479 16.16 25.03 -15.69
N PHE A 480 14.97 25.34 -15.17
CA PHE A 480 14.06 24.32 -14.65
C PHE A 480 13.37 23.57 -15.80
N VAL A 481 13.33 22.26 -15.75
CA VAL A 481 12.80 21.45 -16.83
C VAL A 481 11.51 20.76 -16.43
N PHE A 482 10.46 20.98 -17.18
CA PHE A 482 9.22 20.23 -17.12
C PHE A 482 9.36 18.96 -17.94
N SER A 483 9.82 17.89 -17.29
CA SER A 483 10.20 16.63 -17.95
C SER A 483 9.06 15.64 -18.12
N GLY A 484 7.92 15.87 -17.45
CA GLY A 484 6.68 15.14 -17.66
C GLY A 484 5.49 16.10 -17.66
N VAL A 485 4.58 15.90 -18.62
CA VAL A 485 3.37 16.72 -18.74
C VAL A 485 2.18 15.84 -19.16
N SER A 486 0.95 16.29 -18.87
CA SER A 486 -0.24 15.65 -19.42
C SER A 486 -0.22 15.66 -20.96
N PRO A 487 -0.88 14.71 -21.67
CA PRO A 487 -0.85 14.64 -23.13
C PRO A 487 -1.27 15.92 -23.85
N ASP A 488 -2.14 16.72 -23.21
CA ASP A 488 -2.61 18.02 -23.68
C ASP A 488 -1.73 19.20 -23.27
N ASN A 489 -0.59 18.94 -22.62
CA ASN A 489 0.36 19.92 -22.09
C ASN A 489 -0.19 20.88 -21.01
N ARG A 490 -1.37 20.63 -20.45
CA ARG A 490 -1.98 21.51 -19.46
C ARG A 490 -1.43 21.32 -18.06
N LEU A 491 -1.12 20.08 -17.67
CA LEU A 491 -0.71 19.73 -16.31
C LEU A 491 0.76 19.32 -16.30
N VAL A 492 1.47 19.77 -15.29
CA VAL A 492 2.87 19.41 -15.05
C VAL A 492 2.91 18.17 -14.15
N GLU A 493 3.55 17.11 -14.63
CA GLU A 493 3.60 15.82 -13.96
C GLU A 493 4.98 15.52 -13.34
N ILE A 494 6.05 15.98 -13.98
CA ILE A 494 7.44 15.78 -13.51
C ILE A 494 8.25 17.03 -13.79
N VAL A 495 9.10 17.38 -12.83
CA VAL A 495 10.06 18.47 -12.94
C VAL A 495 11.45 17.98 -12.59
N GLU A 496 12.49 18.62 -13.17
CA GLU A 496 13.88 18.31 -12.87
C GLU A 496 14.81 19.49 -13.04
N ILE A 497 15.94 19.47 -12.33
CA ILE A 497 17.06 20.36 -12.54
C ILE A 497 18.21 19.53 -13.13
N PRO A 498 18.51 19.69 -14.44
CA PRO A 498 19.48 18.83 -15.14
C PRO A 498 20.91 18.92 -14.62
N GLU A 499 21.32 20.08 -14.11
CA GLU A 499 22.67 20.34 -13.62
C GLU A 499 23.03 19.52 -12.38
N ASN A 500 22.05 19.18 -11.54
CA ASN A 500 22.27 18.34 -10.37
C ASN A 500 22.42 16.86 -10.74
N LYS A 501 23.14 16.09 -9.92
CA LYS A 501 23.34 14.63 -10.09
C LYS A 501 22.02 13.91 -10.35
N PHE A 502 21.06 14.08 -9.46
CA PHE A 502 19.68 13.63 -9.59
C PHE A 502 18.76 14.54 -8.77
N PHE A 503 18.04 15.42 -9.43
CA PHE A 503 17.08 16.31 -8.78
C PHE A 503 15.78 16.26 -9.58
N VAL A 504 14.89 15.35 -9.19
CA VAL A 504 13.64 15.04 -9.89
C VAL A 504 12.49 15.05 -8.91
N ALA A 505 11.36 15.61 -9.33
CA ALA A 505 10.14 15.54 -8.53
C ALA A 505 8.91 15.29 -9.42
N CYS A 506 7.94 14.52 -8.91
CA CYS A 506 6.73 14.14 -9.64
C CYS A 506 5.45 14.42 -8.84
N GLN A 507 4.36 14.77 -9.55
CA GLN A 507 3.07 15.07 -8.96
C GLN A 507 2.30 13.80 -8.55
N TYR A 508 2.50 12.71 -9.26
CA TYR A 508 1.90 11.42 -8.99
C TYR A 508 2.65 10.64 -7.89
N HIS A 509 2.12 9.49 -7.51
CA HIS A 509 2.64 8.58 -6.50
C HIS A 509 3.25 7.32 -7.14
N PRO A 510 4.52 7.36 -7.62
CA PRO A 510 5.14 6.22 -8.28
C PRO A 510 5.35 5.03 -7.34
N GLU A 511 5.51 5.27 -6.02
CA GLU A 511 5.67 4.24 -4.98
C GLU A 511 4.54 3.22 -4.97
N LEU A 512 3.32 3.61 -5.33
CA LEU A 512 2.15 2.73 -5.34
C LEU A 512 2.24 1.64 -6.43
N SER A 513 3.12 1.82 -7.42
CA SER A 513 3.33 0.87 -8.52
C SER A 513 4.56 -0.03 -8.34
N SER A 514 5.36 0.20 -7.30
CA SER A 514 6.59 -0.57 -7.07
C SER A 514 6.31 -2.00 -6.59
N ARG A 515 7.09 -2.96 -7.07
CA ARG A 515 7.04 -4.38 -6.72
C ARG A 515 8.45 -4.88 -6.39
N PRO A 516 8.63 -5.89 -5.52
CA PRO A 516 9.97 -6.39 -5.18
C PRO A 516 10.72 -6.97 -6.37
N ASN A 517 9.99 -7.58 -7.32
CA ASN A 517 10.52 -8.13 -8.56
C ASN A 517 10.48 -7.16 -9.76
N ARG A 518 9.86 -5.99 -9.61
CA ARG A 518 9.72 -4.95 -10.63
C ARG A 518 9.69 -3.57 -9.97
N PRO A 519 10.86 -3.08 -9.51
CA PRO A 519 10.98 -1.78 -8.85
C PRO A 519 10.52 -0.63 -9.74
N GLU A 520 10.05 0.43 -9.13
CA GLU A 520 9.58 1.62 -9.83
C GLU A 520 10.74 2.45 -10.39
N GLY A 521 10.61 2.98 -11.60
CA GLY A 521 11.70 3.59 -12.37
C GLY A 521 12.33 4.81 -11.73
N LEU A 522 11.54 5.81 -11.26
CA LEU A 522 12.09 7.01 -10.62
C LEU A 522 12.79 6.68 -9.30
N TYR A 523 12.24 5.76 -8.51
CA TYR A 523 12.88 5.31 -7.28
C TYR A 523 14.18 4.56 -7.57
N THR A 524 14.20 3.73 -8.62
CA THR A 524 15.40 2.99 -9.02
C THR A 524 16.51 3.95 -9.46
N ALA A 525 16.19 4.93 -10.31
CA ALA A 525 17.14 5.96 -10.75
C ALA A 525 17.65 6.81 -9.58
N PHE A 526 16.78 7.17 -8.64
CA PHE A 526 17.14 7.90 -7.43
C PHE A 526 18.12 7.09 -6.56
N ILE A 527 17.84 5.82 -6.30
CA ILE A 527 18.74 4.97 -5.51
C ILE A 527 20.06 4.72 -6.24
N THR A 528 20.05 4.56 -7.57
CA THR A 528 21.29 4.49 -8.36
C THR A 528 22.16 5.73 -8.13
N ALA A 529 21.58 6.92 -8.25
CA ALA A 529 22.31 8.17 -7.99
C ALA A 529 22.79 8.29 -6.53
N ALA A 530 22.01 7.81 -5.56
CA ALA A 530 22.41 7.79 -4.16
C ALA A 530 23.58 6.84 -3.90
N VAL A 531 23.60 5.66 -4.54
CA VAL A 531 24.75 4.73 -4.48
C VAL A 531 26.00 5.35 -5.08
N GLU A 532 25.91 5.99 -6.25
CA GLU A 532 27.01 6.71 -6.88
C GLU A 532 27.51 7.86 -6.01
N ASN A 533 26.60 8.60 -5.36
CA ASN A 533 26.95 9.66 -4.43
C ASN A 533 27.67 9.13 -3.19
N HIS A 534 27.24 7.98 -2.66
CA HIS A 534 27.91 7.27 -1.57
C HIS A 534 29.33 6.85 -1.95
N ASP A 535 29.49 6.19 -3.10
CA ASP A 535 30.78 5.68 -3.59
C ASP A 535 31.76 6.83 -3.93
N SER A 536 31.29 8.08 -4.10
CA SER A 536 32.10 9.27 -4.38
C SER A 536 32.58 10.02 -3.15
N LYS A 537 32.04 9.75 -1.95
CA LYS A 537 32.43 10.32 -0.65
C LYS A 537 33.67 9.61 -0.09
#